data_e8eb65b02830509f89cbd44af1c592a6
#
_entry.id   e8eb65b02830509f89cbd44af1c592a6
#
_cell.length_a   1.000
_cell.length_b   1.000
_cell.length_c   1.000
_cell.angle_alpha   90.00
_cell.angle_beta   90.00
_cell.angle_gamma   90.00
#
_symmetry.space_group_name_H-M   'P 1'
#
loop_
_entity.id
_entity.type
_entity.pdbx_description
1 polymer ?
#
loop_
_entity_poly.entity_id
_entity_poly.type
_entity_poly.pdbx_seq_one_letter_code
_entity_poly.pdbx_strand_id
1 'polypeptide(L)'
;MIKWTKTACLAVAGMILPFISRAQGLADEMNGLHGVLDHLYDEMMPLCSKLIGVGQGIAGFAATWYIASRIWRHIANAEPIDFYPLFRPFVIGFCVMIFPSILAMINGVMKPTVTATSEMVKGSDKAIAQLLQKKEEAIRKTAVWQMYVGESGSGDRDKWYKYTHDNEDPTGESLLDGIGNDIQFAMSKASYNFRNSVKEWMSEVLRVLFEAAALCINTLRTFQLIVLAILGPLVFGIAVFDGFQHTLTVWIARYINIFLWLPVANIFGSIIGKIQEKMLELDISQVQDYGDTFFSRTDMAYLVFLIMGIVGYFTVPSVANYIVHAGGGGGLVQKVTNLFSSSSRSVVNMTSAGAGMAADAMGNAVGRMSQSMAGHGTSAPYFSENANSDSDSGSGYMGDKLKGNS
;
A
#
# COMPACT_ATOMS: atom_id res chain seq x y z
N MET A 1 -33.85 11.18 -28.67
CA MET A 1 -32.99 10.97 -27.50
C MET A 1 -31.80 10.00 -27.75
N ILE A 2 -31.92 9.00 -28.57
CA ILE A 2 -30.86 7.95 -28.78
C ILE A 2 -29.61 8.45 -29.56
N LYS A 3 -29.71 9.51 -30.37
CA LYS A 3 -28.55 10.04 -31.10
C LYS A 3 -27.57 10.83 -30.25
N TRP A 4 -28.02 11.48 -29.20
CA TRP A 4 -27.17 12.28 -28.31
C TRP A 4 -26.32 11.43 -27.37
N THR A 5 -26.81 10.25 -26.96
CA THR A 5 -26.03 9.33 -26.11
C THR A 5 -24.87 8.68 -26.86
N LYS A 6 -25.03 8.41 -28.17
CA LYS A 6 -23.96 7.83 -29.00
C LYS A 6 -22.83 8.85 -29.29
N THR A 7 -23.17 10.11 -29.55
CA THR A 7 -22.14 11.17 -29.74
C THR A 7 -21.43 11.53 -28.44
N ALA A 8 -22.10 11.51 -27.29
CA ALA A 8 -21.49 11.69 -25.99
C ALA A 8 -20.52 10.53 -25.64
N CYS A 9 -20.89 9.30 -25.91
CA CYS A 9 -20.03 8.14 -25.72
C CYS A 9 -18.78 8.15 -26.60
N LEU A 10 -18.91 8.57 -27.87
CA LEU A 10 -17.77 8.74 -28.80
C LEU A 10 -16.85 9.91 -28.41
N ALA A 11 -17.40 10.99 -27.88
CA ALA A 11 -16.61 12.12 -27.39
C ALA A 11 -15.83 11.76 -26.11
N VAL A 12 -16.45 11.02 -25.20
CA VAL A 12 -15.80 10.51 -23.98
C VAL A 12 -14.71 9.49 -24.34
N ALA A 13 -14.97 8.57 -25.27
CA ALA A 13 -13.96 7.63 -25.77
C ALA A 13 -12.77 8.34 -26.45
N GLY A 14 -13.04 9.39 -27.23
CA GLY A 14 -11.99 10.19 -27.87
C GLY A 14 -11.16 11.03 -26.91
N MET A 15 -11.71 11.42 -25.74
CA MET A 15 -10.95 12.09 -24.68
C MET A 15 -10.08 11.13 -23.86
N ILE A 16 -10.47 9.88 -23.74
CA ILE A 16 -9.75 8.87 -22.92
C ILE A 16 -8.54 8.30 -23.67
N LEU A 17 -8.60 8.19 -25.01
CA LEU A 17 -7.53 7.64 -25.84
C LEU A 17 -6.14 8.30 -25.69
N PRO A 18 -5.98 9.64 -25.56
CA PRO A 18 -4.65 10.23 -25.37
C PRO A 18 -4.04 10.00 -23.98
N PHE A 19 -4.84 9.60 -22.99
CA PHE A 19 -4.34 9.27 -21.65
C PHE A 19 -3.69 7.88 -21.58
N ILE A 20 -4.09 6.94 -22.44
CA ILE A 20 -3.59 5.56 -22.43
C ILE A 20 -2.12 5.50 -22.84
N SER A 21 -1.72 6.30 -23.83
CA SER A 21 -0.33 6.33 -24.34
C SER A 21 0.69 6.91 -23.35
N ARG A 22 0.24 7.62 -22.29
CA ARG A 22 1.13 8.23 -21.30
C ARG A 22 1.24 7.42 -20.00
N ALA A 23 0.36 6.51 -19.73
CA ALA A 23 0.29 5.84 -18.43
C ALA A 23 1.42 4.80 -18.24
N GLN A 24 1.85 4.11 -19.30
CA GLN A 24 2.99 3.19 -19.23
C GLN A 24 4.31 3.90 -18.88
N GLY A 25 4.55 5.06 -19.49
CA GLY A 25 5.71 5.90 -19.14
C GLY A 25 5.65 6.42 -17.70
N LEU A 26 4.45 6.70 -17.18
CA LEU A 26 4.26 7.23 -15.83
C LEU A 26 4.62 6.22 -14.73
N ALA A 27 4.26 4.95 -14.88
CA ALA A 27 4.63 3.91 -13.91
C ALA A 27 6.15 3.72 -13.83
N ASP A 28 6.84 3.74 -14.99
CA ASP A 28 8.29 3.63 -15.04
C ASP A 28 9.00 4.87 -14.48
N GLU A 29 8.47 6.08 -14.72
CA GLU A 29 8.95 7.31 -14.09
C GLU A 29 8.77 7.28 -12.57
N MET A 30 7.66 6.74 -12.06
CA MET A 30 7.42 6.59 -10.61
C MET A 30 8.43 5.66 -9.95
N ASN A 31 8.84 4.59 -10.62
CA ASN A 31 9.92 3.72 -10.16
C ASN A 31 11.26 4.47 -10.07
N GLY A 32 11.55 5.39 -11.00
CA GLY A 32 12.71 6.26 -10.95
C GLY A 32 12.73 7.19 -9.73
N LEU A 33 11.57 7.64 -9.26
CA LEU A 33 11.45 8.52 -8.09
C LEU A 33 11.89 7.86 -6.77
N HIS A 34 11.86 6.53 -6.66
CA HIS A 34 12.40 5.84 -5.49
C HIS A 34 13.91 6.12 -5.29
N GLY A 35 14.68 6.16 -6.39
CA GLY A 35 16.10 6.53 -6.34
C GLY A 35 16.32 7.98 -5.91
N VAL A 36 15.46 8.89 -6.31
CA VAL A 36 15.53 10.32 -5.91
C VAL A 36 15.33 10.46 -4.39
N LEU A 37 14.45 9.65 -3.78
CA LEU A 37 14.21 9.68 -2.34
C LEU A 37 15.43 9.21 -1.53
N ASP A 38 16.18 8.23 -2.02
CA ASP A 38 17.42 7.78 -1.38
C ASP A 38 18.50 8.87 -1.47
N HIS A 39 18.64 9.53 -2.62
CA HIS A 39 19.54 10.68 -2.77
C HIS A 39 19.15 11.86 -1.86
N LEU A 40 17.84 12.14 -1.75
CA LEU A 40 17.34 13.20 -0.85
C LEU A 40 17.72 12.93 0.61
N TYR A 41 17.62 11.66 1.04
CA TYR A 41 18.05 11.29 2.39
C TYR A 41 19.53 11.59 2.61
N ASP A 42 20.40 11.19 1.69
CA ASP A 42 21.85 11.40 1.78
C ASP A 42 22.23 12.89 1.75
N GLU A 43 21.55 13.70 0.92
CA GLU A 43 21.75 15.16 0.84
C GLU A 43 21.29 15.89 2.11
N MET A 44 20.27 15.40 2.79
CA MET A 44 19.75 16.01 4.02
C MET A 44 20.56 15.61 5.27
N MET A 45 21.32 14.53 5.22
CA MET A 45 22.11 14.05 6.37
C MET A 45 23.12 15.08 6.94
N PRO A 46 23.82 15.91 6.13
CA PRO A 46 24.70 16.95 6.67
C PRO A 46 24.02 17.97 7.57
N LEU A 47 22.68 18.13 7.47
CA LEU A 47 21.92 19.02 8.34
C LEU A 47 21.89 18.54 9.80
N CYS A 48 22.05 17.23 10.04
CA CYS A 48 22.21 16.70 11.41
C CYS A 48 23.38 17.37 12.12
N SER A 49 24.49 17.62 11.40
CA SER A 49 25.71 18.19 11.99
C SER A 49 25.49 19.57 12.58
N LYS A 50 24.56 20.36 12.01
CA LYS A 50 24.22 21.70 12.52
C LYS A 50 23.54 21.63 13.91
N LEU A 51 22.78 20.56 14.17
CA LEU A 51 22.10 20.37 15.46
C LEU A 51 22.96 19.66 16.52
N ILE A 52 24.11 19.10 16.13
CA ILE A 52 25.03 18.46 17.08
C ILE A 52 25.48 19.46 18.15
N GLY A 53 25.86 20.68 17.75
CA GLY A 53 26.26 21.73 18.71
C GLY A 53 25.16 22.10 19.70
N VAL A 54 23.92 22.16 19.25
CA VAL A 54 22.75 22.40 20.11
C VAL A 54 22.55 21.21 21.06
N GLY A 55 22.59 19.98 20.53
CA GLY A 55 22.49 18.75 21.32
C GLY A 55 23.59 18.65 22.39
N GLN A 56 24.84 19.03 22.05
CA GLN A 56 25.98 19.09 23.00
C GLN A 56 25.75 20.13 24.08
N GLY A 57 25.24 21.32 23.74
CA GLY A 57 24.89 22.35 24.72
C GLY A 57 23.86 21.88 25.74
N ILE A 58 22.80 21.24 25.25
CA ILE A 58 21.76 20.65 26.10
C ILE A 58 22.32 19.51 26.95
N ALA A 59 23.09 18.61 26.35
CA ALA A 59 23.72 17.48 27.05
C ALA A 59 24.69 17.96 28.14
N GLY A 60 25.48 19.02 27.86
CA GLY A 60 26.42 19.62 28.83
C GLY A 60 25.70 20.23 30.02
N PHE A 61 24.63 21.01 29.79
CA PHE A 61 23.81 21.55 30.85
C PHE A 61 23.15 20.43 31.69
N ALA A 62 22.55 19.45 30.98
CA ALA A 62 21.90 18.30 31.60
C ALA A 62 22.90 17.47 32.43
N ALA A 63 24.11 17.26 31.96
CA ALA A 63 25.18 16.55 32.64
C ALA A 63 25.56 17.25 33.95
N THR A 64 25.76 18.57 33.87
CA THR A 64 26.09 19.38 35.04
C THR A 64 24.98 19.29 36.10
N TRP A 65 23.73 19.45 35.70
CA TRP A 65 22.57 19.32 36.56
C TRP A 65 22.46 17.92 37.19
N TYR A 66 22.62 16.89 36.34
CA TYR A 66 22.54 15.49 36.78
C TYR A 66 23.59 15.16 37.84
N ILE A 67 24.86 15.54 37.57
CA ILE A 67 25.97 15.29 38.46
C ILE A 67 25.78 16.06 39.80
N ALA A 68 25.46 17.36 39.68
CA ALA A 68 25.24 18.19 40.85
C ALA A 68 24.11 17.66 41.76
N SER A 69 22.95 17.34 41.17
CA SER A 69 21.79 16.82 41.92
C SER A 69 22.06 15.46 42.57
N ARG A 70 22.87 14.61 41.90
CA ARG A 70 23.21 13.29 42.43
C ARG A 70 24.22 13.37 43.59
N ILE A 71 25.26 14.17 43.40
CA ILE A 71 26.26 14.39 44.44
C ILE A 71 25.59 15.03 45.68
N TRP A 72 24.71 16.04 45.45
CA TRP A 72 23.99 16.69 46.55
C TRP A 72 23.15 15.69 47.37
N ARG A 73 22.48 14.75 46.73
CA ARG A 73 21.70 13.71 47.39
C ARG A 73 22.59 12.78 48.26
N HIS A 74 23.75 12.36 47.76
CA HIS A 74 24.68 11.53 48.53
C HIS A 74 25.24 12.26 49.74
N ILE A 75 25.57 13.56 49.57
CA ILE A 75 26.04 14.40 50.71
C ILE A 75 24.93 14.57 51.72
N ALA A 76 23.69 14.87 51.33
CA ALA A 76 22.56 15.07 52.21
C ALA A 76 22.19 13.81 53.00
N ASN A 77 22.37 12.62 52.40
CA ASN A 77 22.10 11.33 53.07
C ASN A 77 23.31 10.78 53.85
N ALA A 78 24.47 11.47 53.85
CA ALA A 78 25.73 10.99 54.40
C ALA A 78 26.17 9.60 53.81
N GLU A 79 25.82 9.34 52.56
CA GLU A 79 26.16 8.10 51.84
C GLU A 79 27.44 8.28 51.03
N PRO A 80 28.25 7.21 50.81
CA PRO A 80 29.41 7.28 49.95
C PRO A 80 28.97 7.57 48.51
N ILE A 81 29.75 8.39 47.79
CA ILE A 81 29.45 8.79 46.40
C ILE A 81 29.68 7.60 45.47
N ASP A 82 28.62 7.14 44.81
CA ASP A 82 28.70 6.14 43.73
C ASP A 82 29.03 6.84 42.43
N PHE A 83 30.24 6.59 41.90
CA PHE A 83 30.75 7.17 40.67
C PHE A 83 30.20 6.50 39.42
N TYR A 84 29.74 5.25 39.48
CA TYR A 84 29.30 4.50 38.33
C TYR A 84 28.14 5.17 37.56
N PRO A 85 27.07 5.62 38.18
CA PRO A 85 26.00 6.34 37.50
C PRO A 85 26.43 7.70 36.91
N LEU A 86 27.50 8.32 37.45
CA LEU A 86 27.99 9.60 36.97
C LEU A 86 28.68 9.53 35.59
N PHE A 87 29.10 8.34 35.14
CA PHE A 87 29.66 8.14 33.81
C PHE A 87 28.62 8.23 32.69
N ARG A 88 27.36 8.02 32.97
CA ARG A 88 26.30 8.00 31.99
C ARG A 88 26.18 9.30 31.17
N PRO A 89 26.18 10.51 31.74
CA PRO A 89 26.15 11.74 30.98
C PRO A 89 27.31 11.86 29.96
N PHE A 90 28.51 11.38 30.34
CA PHE A 90 29.68 11.40 29.47
C PHE A 90 29.53 10.48 28.27
N VAL A 91 28.99 9.28 28.48
CA VAL A 91 28.75 8.32 27.39
C VAL A 91 27.70 8.88 26.41
N ILE A 92 26.62 9.46 26.92
CA ILE A 92 25.58 10.04 26.05
C ILE A 92 26.14 11.28 25.33
N GLY A 93 26.89 12.15 26.01
CA GLY A 93 27.54 13.32 25.39
C GLY A 93 28.52 12.91 24.27
N PHE A 94 29.29 11.84 24.49
CA PHE A 94 30.13 11.25 23.46
C PHE A 94 29.30 10.73 22.27
N CYS A 95 28.17 10.04 22.54
CA CYS A 95 27.26 9.60 21.48
C CYS A 95 26.69 10.77 20.66
N VAL A 96 26.39 11.92 21.27
CA VAL A 96 25.98 13.14 20.55
C VAL A 96 27.09 13.61 19.61
N MET A 97 28.35 13.54 20.04
CA MET A 97 29.49 13.97 19.22
C MET A 97 29.68 13.08 17.98
N ILE A 98 29.53 11.77 18.12
CA ILE A 98 29.69 10.80 17.04
C ILE A 98 28.36 10.40 16.37
N PHE A 99 27.31 11.20 16.57
CA PHE A 99 25.96 10.86 16.14
C PHE A 99 25.85 10.47 14.65
N PRO A 100 26.50 11.15 13.68
CA PRO A 100 26.48 10.72 12.27
C PRO A 100 27.01 9.29 12.08
N SER A 101 28.05 8.93 12.83
CA SER A 101 28.63 7.57 12.77
C SER A 101 27.68 6.52 13.36
N ILE A 102 26.92 6.88 14.41
CA ILE A 102 25.88 6.00 14.97
C ILE A 102 24.79 5.75 13.93
N LEU A 103 24.31 6.79 13.23
CA LEU A 103 23.32 6.64 12.17
C LEU A 103 23.86 5.78 11.01
N ALA A 104 25.10 6.05 10.58
CA ALA A 104 25.73 5.26 9.53
C ALA A 104 25.85 3.77 9.92
N MET A 105 26.15 3.48 11.18
CA MET A 105 26.18 2.12 11.70
C MET A 105 24.80 1.46 11.68
N ILE A 106 23.75 2.16 12.17
CA ILE A 106 22.38 1.62 12.15
C ILE A 106 21.94 1.35 10.71
N ASN A 107 22.15 2.30 9.80
CA ASN A 107 21.81 2.16 8.40
C ASN A 107 22.60 1.04 7.73
N GLY A 108 23.89 0.90 8.04
CA GLY A 108 24.76 -0.16 7.52
C GLY A 108 24.30 -1.56 7.92
N VAL A 109 23.86 -1.73 9.16
CA VAL A 109 23.29 -3.00 9.66
C VAL A 109 21.94 -3.31 9.01
N MET A 110 21.13 -2.29 8.75
CA MET A 110 19.77 -2.45 8.21
C MET A 110 19.73 -2.53 6.68
N LYS A 111 20.69 -1.93 5.97
CA LYS A 111 20.72 -1.89 4.50
C LYS A 111 20.62 -3.26 3.81
N PRO A 112 21.28 -4.33 4.27
CA PRO A 112 21.14 -5.66 3.66
C PRO A 112 19.70 -6.16 3.62
N THR A 113 18.86 -5.81 4.59
CA THR A 113 17.44 -6.20 4.60
C THR A 113 16.67 -5.56 3.44
N VAL A 114 16.97 -4.29 3.13
CA VAL A 114 16.39 -3.59 1.99
C VAL A 114 16.85 -4.23 0.68
N THR A 115 18.16 -4.48 0.53
CA THR A 115 18.71 -5.07 -0.68
C THR A 115 18.11 -6.45 -0.97
N ALA A 116 18.09 -7.34 0.04
CA ALA A 116 17.54 -8.67 -0.11
C ALA A 116 16.05 -8.65 -0.50
N THR A 117 15.26 -7.77 0.12
CA THR A 117 13.83 -7.66 -0.18
C THR A 117 13.55 -6.99 -1.52
N SER A 118 14.38 -6.03 -1.97
CA SER A 118 14.24 -5.42 -3.29
C SER A 118 14.52 -6.40 -4.43
N GLU A 119 15.45 -7.34 -4.24
CA GLU A 119 15.70 -8.40 -5.21
C GLU A 119 14.49 -9.35 -5.38
N MET A 120 13.72 -9.57 -4.31
CA MET A 120 12.48 -10.36 -4.38
C MET A 120 11.45 -9.68 -5.30
N VAL A 121 11.28 -8.36 -5.20
CA VAL A 121 10.37 -7.58 -6.06
C VAL A 121 10.83 -7.65 -7.52
N LYS A 122 12.11 -7.34 -7.78
CA LYS A 122 12.68 -7.41 -9.14
C LYS A 122 12.52 -8.79 -9.80
N GLY A 123 12.61 -9.85 -9.00
CA GLY A 123 12.38 -11.22 -9.45
C GLY A 123 10.93 -11.42 -9.93
N SER A 124 9.95 -10.94 -9.16
CA SER A 124 8.54 -10.99 -9.51
C SER A 124 8.22 -10.15 -10.75
N ASP A 125 8.72 -8.93 -10.83
CA ASP A 125 8.48 -8.02 -11.97
C ASP A 125 9.00 -8.61 -13.28
N LYS A 126 10.20 -9.22 -13.24
CA LYS A 126 10.76 -9.90 -14.41
C LYS A 126 9.92 -11.09 -14.85
N ALA A 127 9.43 -11.89 -13.91
CA ALA A 127 8.56 -13.02 -14.21
C ALA A 127 7.23 -12.56 -14.82
N ILE A 128 6.61 -11.52 -14.27
CA ILE A 128 5.38 -10.91 -14.78
C ILE A 128 5.58 -10.39 -16.20
N ALA A 129 6.66 -9.65 -16.47
CA ALA A 129 6.96 -9.14 -17.80
C ALA A 129 7.07 -10.27 -18.86
N GLN A 130 7.75 -11.36 -18.52
CA GLN A 130 7.86 -12.52 -19.39
C GLN A 130 6.51 -13.22 -19.64
N LEU A 131 5.66 -13.31 -18.60
CA LEU A 131 4.34 -13.92 -18.73
C LEU A 131 3.38 -13.05 -19.53
N LEU A 132 3.45 -11.71 -19.38
CA LEU A 132 2.68 -10.78 -20.21
C LEU A 132 3.01 -10.93 -21.69
N GLN A 133 4.30 -11.04 -22.04
CA GLN A 133 4.72 -11.30 -23.41
C GLN A 133 4.17 -12.63 -23.93
N LYS A 134 4.28 -13.71 -23.17
CA LYS A 134 3.71 -15.02 -23.54
C LYS A 134 2.19 -14.98 -23.69
N LYS A 135 1.49 -14.22 -22.82
CA LYS A 135 0.05 -14.02 -22.93
C LYS A 135 -0.32 -13.32 -24.23
N GLU A 136 0.40 -12.26 -24.59
CA GLU A 136 0.18 -11.54 -25.84
C GLU A 136 0.39 -12.45 -27.07
N GLU A 137 1.45 -13.25 -27.07
CA GLU A 137 1.70 -14.24 -28.12
C GLU A 137 0.58 -15.30 -28.20
N ALA A 138 0.06 -15.75 -27.03
CA ALA A 138 -1.04 -16.70 -26.99
C ALA A 138 -2.34 -16.08 -27.55
N ILE A 139 -2.67 -14.85 -27.18
CA ILE A 139 -3.84 -14.12 -27.68
C ILE A 139 -3.77 -13.95 -29.19
N ARG A 140 -2.62 -13.56 -29.74
CA ARG A 140 -2.43 -13.38 -31.20
C ARG A 140 -2.69 -14.66 -32.02
N LYS A 141 -2.51 -15.83 -31.40
CA LYS A 141 -2.77 -17.13 -32.02
C LYS A 141 -4.24 -17.54 -31.99
N THR A 142 -5.07 -16.88 -31.17
CA THR A 142 -6.48 -17.24 -31.06
C THR A 142 -7.28 -16.90 -32.32
N ALA A 143 -8.25 -17.75 -32.66
CA ALA A 143 -9.15 -17.50 -33.78
C ALA A 143 -9.92 -16.18 -33.64
N VAL A 144 -10.34 -15.84 -32.46
CA VAL A 144 -11.08 -14.61 -32.11
C VAL A 144 -10.24 -13.37 -32.39
N TRP A 145 -8.96 -13.35 -31.95
CA TRP A 145 -8.05 -12.25 -32.25
C TRP A 145 -7.78 -12.10 -33.76
N GLN A 146 -7.52 -13.21 -34.44
CA GLN A 146 -7.29 -13.20 -35.89
C GLN A 146 -8.51 -12.71 -36.66
N MET A 147 -9.72 -13.06 -36.20
CA MET A 147 -10.97 -12.67 -36.80
C MET A 147 -11.24 -11.16 -36.62
N TYR A 148 -11.06 -10.61 -35.41
CA TYR A 148 -11.43 -9.22 -35.12
C TYR A 148 -10.29 -8.22 -35.27
N VAL A 149 -9.04 -8.61 -35.09
CA VAL A 149 -7.87 -7.73 -35.16
C VAL A 149 -6.97 -8.11 -36.32
N GLY A 150 -6.46 -9.34 -36.36
CA GLY A 150 -5.52 -9.81 -37.36
C GLY A 150 -4.21 -9.03 -37.35
N GLU A 151 -3.23 -9.44 -38.16
CA GLU A 151 -1.93 -8.76 -38.20
C GLU A 151 -2.01 -7.34 -38.84
N SER A 152 -2.98 -7.08 -39.70
CA SER A 152 -3.20 -5.79 -40.35
C SER A 152 -4.04 -4.81 -39.52
N GLY A 153 -4.64 -5.25 -38.38
CA GLY A 153 -5.59 -4.48 -37.61
C GLY A 153 -6.98 -4.35 -38.24
N SER A 154 -7.18 -4.82 -39.49
CA SER A 154 -8.47 -4.77 -40.17
C SER A 154 -9.41 -5.90 -39.77
N GLY A 155 -8.88 -6.99 -39.22
CA GLY A 155 -9.60 -8.23 -38.97
C GLY A 155 -9.83 -9.02 -40.27
N ASP A 156 -10.44 -10.19 -40.13
CA ASP A 156 -10.76 -11.11 -41.22
C ASP A 156 -12.27 -11.38 -41.24
N ARG A 157 -12.97 -10.70 -42.17
CA ARG A 157 -14.42 -10.80 -42.32
C ARG A 157 -14.86 -12.21 -42.76
N ASP A 158 -14.07 -12.87 -43.58
CA ASP A 158 -14.42 -14.18 -44.10
C ASP A 158 -14.38 -15.25 -42.99
N LYS A 159 -13.42 -15.14 -42.08
CA LYS A 159 -13.39 -15.97 -40.88
C LYS A 159 -14.54 -15.68 -39.95
N TRP A 160 -14.92 -14.39 -39.77
CA TRP A 160 -16.07 -14.01 -38.97
C TRP A 160 -17.37 -14.56 -39.56
N TYR A 161 -17.54 -14.48 -40.87
CA TYR A 161 -18.72 -15.00 -41.55
C TYR A 161 -18.85 -16.51 -41.35
N LYS A 162 -17.77 -17.27 -41.61
CA LYS A 162 -17.74 -18.72 -41.39
C LYS A 162 -18.05 -19.09 -39.91
N TYR A 163 -17.56 -18.30 -38.98
CA TYR A 163 -17.80 -18.53 -37.56
C TYR A 163 -19.26 -18.29 -37.16
N THR A 164 -19.93 -17.31 -37.76
CA THR A 164 -21.31 -16.93 -37.43
C THR A 164 -22.38 -17.67 -38.24
N HIS A 165 -22.01 -18.26 -39.37
CA HIS A 165 -22.90 -18.94 -40.32
C HIS A 165 -22.50 -20.42 -40.53
N ASP A 166 -22.27 -21.14 -39.44
CA ASP A 166 -22.03 -22.59 -39.44
C ASP A 166 -21.03 -23.09 -40.50
N ASN A 167 -19.97 -22.31 -40.74
CA ASN A 167 -18.91 -22.59 -41.71
C ASN A 167 -19.29 -22.44 -43.22
N GLU A 168 -20.39 -21.71 -43.52
CA GLU A 168 -20.75 -21.37 -44.90
C GLU A 168 -19.76 -20.41 -45.52
N ASP A 169 -19.64 -20.50 -46.88
CA ASP A 169 -18.69 -19.66 -47.63
C ASP A 169 -19.33 -18.32 -48.00
N PRO A 170 -18.69 -17.16 -47.76
CA PRO A 170 -19.25 -15.82 -48.03
C PRO A 170 -19.51 -15.56 -49.53
N THR A 171 -19.01 -16.40 -50.44
CA THR A 171 -19.22 -16.27 -51.89
C THR A 171 -20.69 -16.44 -52.30
N GLY A 172 -21.57 -16.99 -51.47
CA GLY A 172 -23.00 -17.18 -51.69
C GLY A 172 -23.89 -16.04 -51.21
N GLU A 173 -23.36 -14.98 -50.61
CA GLU A 173 -24.14 -13.88 -50.05
C GLU A 173 -24.88 -13.05 -51.10
N SER A 174 -26.14 -12.70 -50.84
CA SER A 174 -26.87 -11.69 -51.57
C SER A 174 -26.25 -10.29 -51.34
N LEU A 175 -26.34 -9.37 -52.30
CA LEU A 175 -25.81 -8.00 -52.17
C LEU A 175 -26.39 -7.26 -50.92
N LEU A 176 -27.64 -7.51 -50.57
CA LEU A 176 -28.27 -6.89 -49.40
C LEU A 176 -27.82 -7.55 -48.09
N ASP A 177 -27.65 -8.86 -48.08
CA ASP A 177 -27.14 -9.61 -46.92
C ASP A 177 -25.67 -9.29 -46.69
N GLY A 178 -24.88 -9.11 -47.75
CA GLY A 178 -23.48 -8.71 -47.65
C GLY A 178 -23.29 -7.35 -46.95
N ILE A 179 -24.11 -6.34 -47.29
CA ILE A 179 -24.09 -5.03 -46.58
C ILE A 179 -24.50 -5.19 -45.13
N GLY A 180 -25.51 -6.01 -44.81
CA GLY A 180 -25.95 -6.30 -43.47
C GLY A 180 -24.86 -6.95 -42.64
N ASN A 181 -24.19 -7.94 -43.19
CA ASN A 181 -23.09 -8.67 -42.54
C ASN A 181 -21.84 -7.81 -42.35
N ASP A 182 -21.52 -6.90 -43.31
CA ASP A 182 -20.44 -5.94 -43.14
C ASP A 182 -20.66 -5.01 -41.92
N ILE A 183 -21.89 -4.51 -41.79
CA ILE A 183 -22.26 -3.69 -40.65
C ILE A 183 -22.19 -4.49 -39.32
N GLN A 184 -22.66 -5.73 -39.36
CA GLN A 184 -22.65 -6.60 -38.18
C GLN A 184 -21.20 -6.99 -37.76
N PHE A 185 -20.34 -7.28 -38.73
CA PHE A 185 -18.91 -7.50 -38.50
C PHE A 185 -18.25 -6.27 -37.94
N ALA A 186 -18.48 -5.08 -38.50
CA ALA A 186 -17.92 -3.81 -37.99
C ALA A 186 -18.38 -3.52 -36.58
N MET A 187 -19.64 -3.78 -36.23
CA MET A 187 -20.16 -3.63 -34.87
C MET A 187 -19.56 -4.65 -33.92
N SER A 188 -19.42 -5.90 -34.29
CA SER A 188 -18.80 -6.95 -33.49
C SER A 188 -17.35 -6.67 -33.22
N LYS A 189 -16.60 -6.27 -34.26
CA LYS A 189 -15.20 -5.81 -34.14
C LYS A 189 -15.07 -4.58 -33.22
N ALA A 190 -15.92 -3.57 -33.41
CA ALA A 190 -15.93 -2.39 -32.58
C ALA A 190 -16.22 -2.72 -31.10
N SER A 191 -17.16 -3.64 -30.87
CA SER A 191 -17.48 -4.14 -29.53
C SER A 191 -16.30 -4.88 -28.91
N TYR A 192 -15.63 -5.76 -29.65
CA TYR A 192 -14.45 -6.49 -29.19
C TYR A 192 -13.30 -5.53 -28.83
N ASN A 193 -12.95 -4.61 -29.73
CA ASN A 193 -11.90 -3.63 -29.51
C ASN A 193 -12.21 -2.71 -28.30
N PHE A 194 -13.45 -2.24 -28.19
CA PHE A 194 -13.89 -1.41 -27.07
C PHE A 194 -13.74 -2.14 -25.73
N ARG A 195 -14.15 -3.39 -25.68
CA ARG A 195 -14.03 -4.21 -24.47
C ARG A 195 -12.56 -4.39 -24.08
N ASN A 196 -11.69 -4.72 -25.02
CA ASN A 196 -10.26 -4.89 -24.76
C ASN A 196 -9.62 -3.56 -24.29
N SER A 197 -9.94 -2.44 -24.94
CA SER A 197 -9.45 -1.13 -24.52
C SER A 197 -9.89 -0.73 -23.12
N VAL A 198 -11.13 -1.03 -22.72
CA VAL A 198 -11.60 -0.76 -21.36
C VAL A 198 -10.87 -1.61 -20.33
N LYS A 199 -10.61 -2.90 -20.63
CA LYS A 199 -9.87 -3.80 -19.76
C LYS A 199 -8.42 -3.33 -19.58
N GLU A 200 -7.75 -3.01 -20.67
CA GLU A 200 -6.38 -2.51 -20.70
C GLU A 200 -6.26 -1.20 -19.92
N TRP A 201 -7.15 -0.24 -20.18
CA TRP A 201 -7.21 1.02 -19.46
C TRP A 201 -7.41 0.83 -17.94
N MET A 202 -8.34 -0.03 -17.55
CA MET A 202 -8.61 -0.28 -16.14
C MET A 202 -7.41 -0.92 -15.43
N SER A 203 -6.76 -1.87 -16.09
CA SER A 203 -5.54 -2.52 -15.60
C SER A 203 -4.41 -1.50 -15.43
N GLU A 204 -4.22 -0.62 -16.41
CA GLU A 204 -3.19 0.41 -16.40
C GLU A 204 -3.41 1.45 -15.30
N VAL A 205 -4.63 1.94 -15.13
CA VAL A 205 -4.98 2.87 -14.05
C VAL A 205 -4.71 2.24 -12.69
N LEU A 206 -5.11 0.99 -12.49
CA LEU A 206 -4.86 0.30 -11.22
C LEU A 206 -3.36 0.05 -10.97
N ARG A 207 -2.60 -0.23 -12.02
CA ARG A 207 -1.13 -0.35 -11.93
C ARG A 207 -0.50 0.96 -11.49
N VAL A 208 -0.86 2.08 -12.11
CA VAL A 208 -0.38 3.42 -11.71
C VAL A 208 -0.76 3.72 -10.26
N LEU A 209 -1.97 3.39 -9.82
CA LEU A 209 -2.39 3.58 -8.43
C LEU A 209 -1.60 2.68 -7.46
N PHE A 210 -1.27 1.46 -7.87
CA PHE A 210 -0.46 0.55 -7.08
C PHE A 210 0.97 1.09 -6.87
N GLU A 211 1.62 1.55 -7.95
CA GLU A 211 2.93 2.18 -7.89
C GLU A 211 2.89 3.49 -7.09
N ALA A 212 1.83 4.28 -7.23
CA ALA A 212 1.62 5.49 -6.44
C ALA A 212 1.51 5.19 -4.93
N ALA A 213 0.84 4.12 -4.56
CA ALA A 213 0.74 3.70 -3.16
C ALA A 213 2.10 3.28 -2.60
N ALA A 214 2.89 2.53 -3.36
CA ALA A 214 4.25 2.13 -2.99
C ALA A 214 5.17 3.36 -2.81
N LEU A 215 5.14 4.28 -3.77
CA LEU A 215 5.90 5.53 -3.72
C LEU A 215 5.48 6.41 -2.54
N CYS A 216 4.20 6.51 -2.25
CA CYS A 216 3.67 7.27 -1.12
C CYS A 216 4.25 6.76 0.21
N ILE A 217 4.24 5.46 0.44
CA ILE A 217 4.82 4.87 1.66
C ILE A 217 6.32 5.10 1.75
N ASN A 218 7.06 4.96 0.64
CA ASN A 218 8.50 5.24 0.62
C ASN A 218 8.81 6.73 0.89
N THR A 219 8.01 7.64 0.33
CA THR A 219 8.15 9.09 0.58
C THR A 219 7.91 9.42 2.05
N LEU A 220 6.84 8.91 2.64
CA LEU A 220 6.53 9.10 4.06
C LEU A 220 7.64 8.53 4.96
N ARG A 221 8.16 7.35 4.62
CA ARG A 221 9.29 6.72 5.30
C ARG A 221 10.53 7.63 5.27
N THR A 222 10.93 8.06 4.07
CA THR A 222 12.14 8.88 3.88
C THR A 222 12.02 10.20 4.63
N PHE A 223 10.87 10.88 4.52
CA PHE A 223 10.61 12.10 5.27
C PHE A 223 10.74 11.90 6.79
N GLN A 224 10.13 10.85 7.34
CA GLN A 224 10.19 10.56 8.77
C GLN A 224 11.61 10.19 9.22
N LEU A 225 12.37 9.43 8.43
CA LEU A 225 13.77 9.12 8.72
C LEU A 225 14.64 10.37 8.75
N ILE A 226 14.47 11.27 7.79
CA ILE A 226 15.20 12.56 7.73
C ILE A 226 14.90 13.38 8.99
N VAL A 227 13.63 13.52 9.36
CA VAL A 227 13.23 14.29 10.56
C VAL A 227 13.83 13.68 11.83
N LEU A 228 13.76 12.35 11.98
CA LEU A 228 14.33 11.67 13.14
C LEU A 228 15.86 11.78 13.16
N ALA A 229 16.52 11.68 12.01
CA ALA A 229 17.95 11.83 11.91
C ALA A 229 18.40 13.25 12.30
N ILE A 230 17.75 14.28 11.76
CA ILE A 230 18.10 15.69 12.05
C ILE A 230 17.87 16.01 13.53
N LEU A 231 16.77 15.55 14.13
CA LEU A 231 16.45 15.81 15.53
C LEU A 231 17.14 14.86 16.52
N GLY A 232 17.82 13.83 16.03
CA GLY A 232 18.49 12.83 16.84
C GLY A 232 19.44 13.40 17.90
N PRO A 233 20.40 14.30 17.56
CA PRO A 233 21.31 14.88 18.53
C PRO A 233 20.61 15.58 19.68
N LEU A 234 19.46 16.22 19.43
CA LEU A 234 18.65 16.87 20.43
C LEU A 234 18.00 15.85 21.37
N VAL A 235 17.50 14.74 20.84
CA VAL A 235 16.89 13.65 21.63
C VAL A 235 17.94 13.02 22.56
N PHE A 236 19.16 12.79 22.04
CA PHE A 236 20.28 12.29 22.85
C PHE A 236 20.66 13.28 23.94
N GLY A 237 20.71 14.59 23.65
CA GLY A 237 20.98 15.63 24.64
C GLY A 237 19.95 15.64 25.77
N ILE A 238 18.67 15.56 25.46
CA ILE A 238 17.58 15.52 26.43
C ILE A 238 17.62 14.23 27.25
N ALA A 239 18.01 13.10 26.67
CA ALA A 239 18.07 11.81 27.34
C ALA A 239 19.09 11.76 28.52
N VAL A 240 19.93 12.77 28.65
CA VAL A 240 20.85 12.92 29.79
C VAL A 240 20.09 13.23 31.08
N PHE A 241 18.98 14.00 31.02
CA PHE A 241 18.18 14.33 32.17
C PHE A 241 17.54 13.09 32.81
N ASP A 242 17.48 13.08 34.16
CA ASP A 242 16.73 12.05 34.89
C ASP A 242 15.23 12.10 34.50
N GLY A 243 14.66 10.92 34.24
CA GLY A 243 13.28 10.78 33.78
C GLY A 243 13.13 10.72 32.24
N PHE A 244 14.06 11.30 31.46
CA PHE A 244 14.00 11.28 30.01
C PHE A 244 14.83 10.16 29.36
N GLN A 245 15.36 9.25 30.14
CA GLN A 245 16.21 8.14 29.67
C GLN A 245 15.50 7.24 28.66
N HIS A 246 14.21 7.04 28.83
CA HIS A 246 13.39 6.22 27.94
C HIS A 246 13.28 6.82 26.52
N THR A 247 13.43 8.14 26.38
CA THR A 247 13.32 8.84 25.11
C THR A 247 14.31 8.32 24.07
N LEU A 248 15.53 7.99 24.49
CA LEU A 248 16.56 7.43 23.62
C LEU A 248 16.16 6.05 23.05
N THR A 249 15.69 5.16 23.95
CA THR A 249 15.24 3.82 23.54
C THR A 249 14.06 3.89 22.58
N VAL A 250 13.09 4.76 22.87
CA VAL A 250 11.93 5.00 22.01
C VAL A 250 12.36 5.57 20.66
N TRP A 251 13.33 6.50 20.64
CA TRP A 251 13.83 7.08 19.40
C TRP A 251 14.52 6.03 18.52
N ILE A 252 15.41 5.22 19.09
CA ILE A 252 16.08 4.13 18.36
C ILE A 252 15.04 3.13 17.81
N ALA A 253 14.10 2.69 18.65
CA ALA A 253 13.05 1.77 18.24
C ALA A 253 12.20 2.35 17.11
N ARG A 254 11.86 3.64 17.16
CA ARG A 254 11.10 4.34 16.11
C ARG A 254 11.89 4.48 14.83
N TYR A 255 13.18 4.80 14.91
CA TYR A 255 14.04 4.89 13.75
C TYR A 255 14.14 3.56 13.00
N ILE A 256 14.40 2.46 13.74
CA ILE A 256 14.45 1.11 13.19
C ILE A 256 13.09 0.69 12.62
N ASN A 257 12.00 0.98 13.33
CA ASN A 257 10.64 0.70 12.87
C ASN A 257 10.35 1.33 11.51
N ILE A 258 10.62 2.63 11.36
CA ILE A 258 10.38 3.36 10.12
C ILE A 258 11.33 2.87 9.00
N PHE A 259 12.57 2.52 9.35
CA PHE A 259 13.51 1.93 8.39
C PHE A 259 12.94 0.63 7.79
N LEU A 260 12.30 -0.20 8.61
CA LEU A 260 11.71 -1.47 8.19
C LEU A 260 10.48 -1.33 7.28
N TRP A 261 9.90 -0.13 7.14
CA TRP A 261 8.76 0.04 6.22
C TRP A 261 9.11 -0.37 4.78
N LEU A 262 10.29 -0.03 4.30
CA LEU A 262 10.70 -0.40 2.93
C LEU A 262 10.88 -1.92 2.75
N PRO A 263 11.62 -2.64 3.60
CA PRO A 263 11.66 -4.10 3.55
C PRO A 263 10.27 -4.75 3.60
N VAL A 264 9.39 -4.29 4.49
CA VAL A 264 8.01 -4.82 4.60
C VAL A 264 7.21 -4.52 3.33
N ALA A 265 7.33 -3.30 2.77
CA ALA A 265 6.69 -2.94 1.51
C ALA A 265 7.18 -3.80 0.35
N ASN A 266 8.48 -4.06 0.27
CA ASN A 266 9.08 -4.93 -0.75
C ASN A 266 8.57 -6.38 -0.64
N ILE A 267 8.53 -6.94 0.58
CA ILE A 267 7.99 -8.29 0.80
C ILE A 267 6.52 -8.34 0.37
N PHE A 268 5.73 -7.35 0.77
CA PHE A 268 4.33 -7.24 0.40
C PHE A 268 4.15 -7.13 -1.13
N GLY A 269 4.91 -6.26 -1.80
CA GLY A 269 4.94 -6.13 -3.25
C GLY A 269 5.32 -7.44 -3.95
N SER A 270 6.31 -8.16 -3.43
CA SER A 270 6.72 -9.48 -3.95
C SER A 270 5.61 -10.54 -3.81
N ILE A 271 4.86 -10.53 -2.70
CA ILE A 271 3.71 -11.45 -2.52
C ILE A 271 2.62 -11.14 -3.55
N ILE A 272 2.27 -9.87 -3.72
CA ILE A 272 1.29 -9.45 -4.75
C ILE A 272 1.79 -9.80 -6.14
N GLY A 273 3.07 -9.56 -6.44
CA GLY A 273 3.69 -9.95 -7.72
C GLY A 273 3.62 -11.46 -7.96
N LYS A 274 3.82 -12.28 -6.93
CA LYS A 274 3.69 -13.75 -7.06
C LYS A 274 2.26 -14.20 -7.32
N ILE A 275 1.28 -13.54 -6.72
CA ILE A 275 -0.13 -13.78 -7.01
C ILE A 275 -0.44 -13.40 -8.47
N GLN A 276 0.03 -12.24 -8.94
CA GLN A 276 -0.15 -11.80 -10.32
C GLN A 276 0.49 -12.79 -11.32
N GLU A 277 1.68 -13.28 -11.03
CA GLU A 277 2.36 -14.31 -11.82
C GLU A 277 1.48 -15.56 -11.97
N LYS A 278 0.94 -16.07 -10.87
CA LYS A 278 0.06 -17.25 -10.90
C LYS A 278 -1.26 -17.00 -11.64
N MET A 279 -1.79 -15.82 -11.56
CA MET A 279 -2.98 -15.44 -12.31
C MET A 279 -2.72 -15.35 -13.81
N LEU A 280 -1.58 -14.81 -14.21
CA LEU A 280 -1.17 -14.77 -15.62
C LEU A 280 -0.94 -16.17 -16.20
N GLU A 281 -0.35 -17.09 -15.42
CA GLU A 281 -0.22 -18.49 -15.82
C GLU A 281 -1.58 -19.15 -16.08
N LEU A 282 -2.56 -18.94 -15.19
CA LEU A 282 -3.93 -19.44 -15.38
C LEU A 282 -4.62 -18.80 -16.59
N ASP A 283 -4.42 -17.51 -16.79
CA ASP A 283 -4.99 -16.76 -17.89
C ASP A 283 -4.46 -17.27 -19.25
N ILE A 284 -3.16 -17.54 -19.34
CA ILE A 284 -2.53 -18.14 -20.53
C ILE A 284 -3.13 -19.52 -20.84
N SER A 285 -3.32 -20.36 -19.83
CA SER A 285 -3.94 -21.70 -20.02
C SER A 285 -5.37 -21.58 -20.52
N GLN A 286 -6.16 -20.63 -19.99
CA GLN A 286 -7.53 -20.38 -20.45
C GLN A 286 -7.60 -19.86 -21.87
N VAL A 287 -6.67 -18.97 -22.27
CA VAL A 287 -6.56 -18.52 -23.67
C VAL A 287 -6.30 -19.69 -24.61
N GLN A 288 -5.45 -20.64 -24.20
CA GLN A 288 -5.13 -21.82 -25.01
C GLN A 288 -6.30 -22.78 -25.11
N ASP A 289 -7.08 -22.96 -24.03
CA ASP A 289 -8.16 -23.94 -23.96
C ASP A 289 -9.47 -23.43 -24.60
N TYR A 290 -9.80 -22.14 -24.40
CA TYR A 290 -11.11 -21.57 -24.76
C TYR A 290 -11.05 -20.47 -25.83
N GLY A 291 -9.88 -20.03 -26.22
CA GLY A 291 -9.70 -19.05 -27.31
C GLY A 291 -10.07 -17.60 -26.98
N ASP A 292 -10.79 -17.34 -25.90
CA ASP A 292 -11.16 -15.99 -25.44
C ASP A 292 -11.22 -15.94 -23.92
N THR A 293 -10.62 -14.90 -23.33
CA THR A 293 -10.63 -14.66 -21.87
C THR A 293 -11.37 -13.38 -21.50
N PHE A 294 -12.30 -12.94 -22.35
CA PHE A 294 -12.99 -11.68 -22.12
C PHE A 294 -13.81 -11.73 -20.82
N PHE A 295 -13.44 -10.88 -19.82
CA PHE A 295 -14.01 -10.86 -18.46
C PHE A 295 -14.08 -12.24 -17.81
N SER A 296 -13.02 -13.04 -17.95
CA SER A 296 -12.91 -14.28 -17.17
C SER A 296 -12.88 -13.97 -15.67
N ARG A 297 -13.20 -14.97 -14.86
CA ARG A 297 -13.10 -14.82 -13.40
C ARG A 297 -11.68 -14.48 -12.95
N THR A 298 -10.66 -14.88 -13.72
CA THR A 298 -9.24 -14.57 -13.47
C THR A 298 -8.90 -13.11 -13.73
N ASP A 299 -9.45 -12.49 -14.79
CA ASP A 299 -9.27 -11.07 -15.04
C ASP A 299 -9.84 -10.20 -13.91
N MET A 300 -11.07 -10.52 -13.47
CA MET A 300 -11.69 -9.84 -12.32
C MET A 300 -10.88 -10.02 -11.04
N ALA A 301 -10.37 -11.23 -10.81
CA ALA A 301 -9.53 -11.51 -9.65
C ALA A 301 -8.22 -10.72 -9.69
N TYR A 302 -7.56 -10.59 -10.85
CA TYR A 302 -6.37 -9.77 -11.02
C TYR A 302 -6.61 -8.30 -10.60
N LEU A 303 -7.71 -7.70 -11.05
CA LEU A 303 -8.07 -6.33 -10.68
C LEU A 303 -8.36 -6.20 -9.17
N VAL A 304 -9.06 -7.18 -8.60
CA VAL A 304 -9.32 -7.23 -7.14
C VAL A 304 -8.01 -7.33 -6.35
N PHE A 305 -7.04 -8.14 -6.80
CA PHE A 305 -5.74 -8.24 -6.15
C PHE A 305 -4.91 -6.96 -6.26
N LEU A 306 -5.00 -6.22 -7.38
CA LEU A 306 -4.38 -4.89 -7.47
C LEU A 306 -4.98 -3.92 -6.45
N ILE A 307 -6.30 -3.91 -6.29
CA ILE A 307 -6.97 -3.08 -5.29
C ILE A 307 -6.55 -3.49 -3.87
N MET A 308 -6.51 -4.79 -3.59
CA MET A 308 -6.02 -5.30 -2.29
C MET A 308 -4.56 -4.91 -2.07
N GLY A 309 -3.74 -4.92 -3.11
CA GLY A 309 -2.36 -4.45 -3.07
C GLY A 309 -2.26 -2.97 -2.70
N ILE A 310 -3.04 -2.11 -3.32
CA ILE A 310 -3.10 -0.67 -3.01
C ILE A 310 -3.46 -0.47 -1.52
N VAL A 311 -4.52 -1.12 -1.05
CA VAL A 311 -4.94 -1.03 0.36
C VAL A 311 -3.87 -1.60 1.29
N GLY A 312 -3.25 -2.70 0.91
CA GLY A 312 -2.23 -3.40 1.68
C GLY A 312 -0.98 -2.55 1.92
N TYR A 313 -0.56 -1.72 0.96
CA TYR A 313 0.58 -0.82 1.17
C TYR A 313 0.36 0.13 2.36
N PHE A 314 -0.86 0.60 2.60
CA PHE A 314 -1.16 1.46 3.75
C PHE A 314 -1.12 0.71 5.09
N THR A 315 -1.09 -0.61 5.09
CA THR A 315 -0.91 -1.42 6.31
C THR A 315 0.56 -1.64 6.68
N VAL A 316 1.50 -1.34 5.78
CA VAL A 316 2.94 -1.54 5.96
C VAL A 316 3.47 -0.95 7.28
N PRO A 317 3.15 0.30 7.66
CA PRO A 317 3.60 0.86 8.93
C PRO A 317 3.11 0.07 10.16
N SER A 318 1.89 -0.47 10.08
CA SER A 318 1.32 -1.30 11.15
C SER A 318 2.05 -2.63 11.28
N VAL A 319 2.35 -3.27 10.14
CA VAL A 319 3.11 -4.53 10.10
C VAL A 319 4.53 -4.34 10.65
N ALA A 320 5.21 -3.26 10.23
CA ALA A 320 6.53 -2.92 10.77
C ALA A 320 6.50 -2.73 12.29
N ASN A 321 5.40 -2.20 12.84
CA ASN A 321 5.22 -2.00 14.27
C ASN A 321 5.06 -3.33 15.05
N TYR A 322 4.67 -4.43 14.39
CA TYR A 322 4.69 -5.76 15.02
C TYR A 322 6.11 -6.31 15.20
N ILE A 323 7.06 -5.87 14.35
CA ILE A 323 8.46 -6.31 14.42
C ILE A 323 9.20 -5.52 15.50
N VAL A 324 9.08 -4.18 15.49
CA VAL A 324 9.71 -3.29 16.46
C VAL A 324 8.66 -2.33 17.02
N HIS A 325 8.27 -2.56 18.26
CA HIS A 325 7.27 -1.75 18.94
C HIS A 325 7.86 -0.39 19.33
N ALA A 326 7.60 0.62 18.53
CA ALA A 326 7.94 2.02 18.84
C ALA A 326 6.73 2.69 19.49
N GLY A 327 6.55 2.52 20.79
CA GLY A 327 5.37 2.98 21.53
C GLY A 327 4.84 4.35 21.06
N GLY A 328 3.61 4.40 20.57
CA GLY A 328 2.84 5.63 20.28
C GLY A 328 2.61 6.01 18.81
N GLY A 329 2.89 5.15 17.82
CA GLY A 329 2.87 5.51 16.39
C GLY A 329 1.56 5.35 15.59
N GLY A 330 0.43 4.99 16.21
CA GLY A 330 -0.82 4.65 15.49
C GLY A 330 -1.58 5.81 14.80
N GLY A 331 -1.28 7.07 15.12
CA GLY A 331 -2.12 8.19 14.72
C GLY A 331 -2.10 8.59 13.22
N LEU A 332 -0.99 8.39 12.52
CA LEU A 332 -0.87 8.73 11.10
C LEU A 332 -1.49 7.66 10.19
N VAL A 333 -1.26 6.38 10.53
CA VAL A 333 -1.86 5.26 9.79
C VAL A 333 -3.38 5.30 9.89
N GLN A 334 -3.92 5.62 11.06
CA GLN A 334 -5.35 5.73 11.29
C GLN A 334 -5.98 6.88 10.48
N LYS A 335 -5.27 8.02 10.31
CA LYS A 335 -5.73 9.14 9.48
C LYS A 335 -5.72 8.81 7.99
N VAL A 336 -4.67 8.14 7.49
CA VAL A 336 -4.58 7.74 6.08
C VAL A 336 -5.62 6.66 5.76
N THR A 337 -5.79 5.67 6.63
CA THR A 337 -6.82 4.63 6.47
C THR A 337 -8.23 5.25 6.50
N ASN A 338 -8.48 6.23 7.36
CA ASN A 338 -9.76 6.95 7.42
C ASN A 338 -10.01 7.82 6.17
N LEU A 339 -8.99 8.46 5.61
CA LEU A 339 -9.10 9.21 4.36
C LEU A 339 -9.45 8.29 3.18
N PHE A 340 -8.80 7.11 3.11
CA PHE A 340 -9.05 6.16 2.05
C PHE A 340 -10.43 5.51 2.17
N SER A 341 -10.87 5.16 3.38
CA SER A 341 -12.20 4.60 3.63
C SER A 341 -13.32 5.61 3.40
N SER A 342 -13.10 6.91 3.60
CA SER A 342 -14.07 7.96 3.30
C SER A 342 -14.18 8.22 1.79
N SER A 343 -13.06 8.15 1.05
CA SER A 343 -13.05 8.29 -0.42
C SER A 343 -13.72 7.11 -1.12
N SER A 344 -13.52 5.88 -0.64
CA SER A 344 -14.19 4.70 -1.21
C SER A 344 -15.70 4.71 -0.99
N ARG A 345 -16.21 5.32 0.08
CA ARG A 345 -17.65 5.53 0.26
C ARG A 345 -18.26 6.48 -0.78
N SER A 346 -17.54 7.51 -1.22
CA SER A 346 -18.01 8.42 -2.26
C SER A 346 -18.07 7.77 -3.64
N VAL A 347 -17.10 6.91 -3.97
CA VAL A 347 -17.05 6.21 -5.26
C VAL A 347 -18.12 5.11 -5.35
N VAL A 348 -18.39 4.40 -4.26
CA VAL A 348 -19.45 3.35 -4.22
C VAL A 348 -20.83 3.94 -4.42
N ASN A 349 -21.10 5.16 -3.94
CA ASN A 349 -22.40 5.82 -4.14
C ASN A 349 -22.63 6.30 -5.59
N MET A 350 -21.59 6.45 -6.41
CA MET A 350 -21.72 6.84 -7.83
C MET A 350 -21.96 5.66 -8.79
N THR A 351 -21.68 4.42 -8.38
CA THR A 351 -21.82 3.21 -9.20
C THR A 351 -23.05 2.35 -8.88
N SER A 352 -23.91 2.77 -7.97
CA SER A 352 -25.00 1.97 -7.43
C SER A 352 -26.20 1.71 -8.36
N ALA A 353 -26.12 2.06 -9.64
CA ALA A 353 -27.20 1.78 -10.60
C ALA A 353 -27.09 0.41 -11.33
N GLY A 354 -26.05 -0.40 -11.09
CA GLY A 354 -25.85 -1.64 -11.84
C GLY A 354 -25.23 -2.84 -11.11
N ALA A 355 -24.84 -2.73 -9.83
CA ALA A 355 -24.07 -3.78 -9.15
C ALA A 355 -24.50 -4.02 -7.68
N GLY A 356 -25.81 -4.01 -7.42
CA GLY A 356 -26.37 -4.01 -6.07
C GLY A 356 -26.05 -5.20 -5.15
N MET A 357 -25.61 -6.36 -5.64
CA MET A 357 -25.35 -7.52 -4.78
C MET A 357 -23.88 -7.67 -4.32
N ALA A 358 -22.94 -7.19 -5.11
CA ALA A 358 -21.51 -7.24 -4.72
C ALA A 358 -21.12 -6.06 -3.81
N ALA A 359 -21.80 -4.92 -3.96
CA ALA A 359 -21.59 -3.72 -3.16
C ALA A 359 -22.07 -3.88 -1.72
N ASP A 360 -23.20 -4.58 -1.48
CA ASP A 360 -23.75 -4.82 -0.14
C ASP A 360 -22.89 -5.78 0.70
N ALA A 361 -22.30 -6.81 0.08
CA ALA A 361 -21.42 -7.74 0.78
C ALA A 361 -20.09 -7.06 1.19
N MET A 362 -19.55 -6.20 0.33
CA MET A 362 -18.29 -5.48 0.57
C MET A 362 -18.52 -4.26 1.50
N GLY A 363 -19.65 -3.56 1.38
CA GLY A 363 -20.05 -2.46 2.26
C GLY A 363 -20.28 -2.91 3.70
N ASN A 364 -20.91 -4.08 3.90
CA ASN A 364 -21.11 -4.66 5.23
C ASN A 364 -19.81 -5.18 5.87
N ALA A 365 -18.88 -5.74 5.08
CA ALA A 365 -17.57 -6.17 5.59
C ALA A 365 -16.70 -4.97 6.02
N VAL A 366 -16.68 -3.91 5.21
CA VAL A 366 -15.93 -2.67 5.52
C VAL A 366 -16.61 -1.88 6.64
N GLY A 367 -17.94 -1.87 6.69
CA GLY A 367 -18.72 -1.25 7.76
C GLY A 367 -18.52 -1.91 9.13
N ARG A 368 -18.44 -3.24 9.18
CA ARG A 368 -18.13 -4.00 10.41
C ARG A 368 -16.68 -3.79 10.86
N MET A 369 -15.76 -3.70 9.92
CA MET A 369 -14.35 -3.42 10.20
C MET A 369 -14.13 -1.99 10.71
N SER A 370 -14.88 -0.99 10.19
CA SER A 370 -14.81 0.39 10.67
C SER A 370 -15.50 0.59 12.02
N GLN A 371 -16.57 -0.15 12.32
CA GLN A 371 -17.23 -0.12 13.62
C GLN A 371 -16.39 -0.77 14.72
N SER A 372 -15.65 -1.83 14.42
CA SER A 372 -14.70 -2.43 15.38
C SER A 372 -13.47 -1.55 15.63
N MET A 373 -13.10 -0.67 14.68
CA MET A 373 -12.01 0.30 14.84
C MET A 373 -12.44 1.64 15.45
N ALA A 374 -13.69 2.05 15.30
CA ALA A 374 -14.22 3.29 15.87
C ALA A 374 -14.59 3.17 17.38
N GLY A 375 -14.64 1.96 17.91
CA GLY A 375 -15.03 1.68 19.30
C GLY A 375 -13.96 1.87 20.37
N HIS A 376 -12.75 2.33 20.04
CA HIS A 376 -11.65 2.43 21.02
C HIS A 376 -11.07 3.84 21.19
N GLY A 377 -11.91 4.85 21.28
CA GLY A 377 -11.48 6.24 21.40
C GLY A 377 -12.11 7.07 22.52
N THR A 378 -12.85 6.47 23.43
CA THR A 378 -13.28 7.12 24.68
C THR A 378 -13.12 6.13 25.81
N SER A 379 -12.42 6.54 26.85
CA SER A 379 -12.29 5.84 28.11
C SER A 379 -13.69 5.66 28.75
N ALA A 380 -14.38 4.60 28.37
CA ALA A 380 -15.53 4.10 29.10
C ALA A 380 -15.03 3.08 30.12
N PRO A 381 -15.49 3.13 31.38
CA PRO A 381 -15.13 2.13 32.37
C PRO A 381 -15.59 0.74 31.90
N TYR A 382 -14.85 -0.27 32.30
CA TYR A 382 -14.96 -1.67 31.87
C TYR A 382 -16.32 -2.33 32.22
N PHE A 383 -17.22 -1.60 32.81
CA PHE A 383 -18.61 -2.03 33.13
C PHE A 383 -19.59 -1.02 32.55
N SER A 384 -20.22 -1.37 31.45
CA SER A 384 -21.38 -0.68 30.92
C SER A 384 -22.59 -1.07 31.76
N GLU A 385 -23.05 -0.19 32.64
CA GLU A 385 -24.41 -0.21 33.12
C GLU A 385 -25.33 0.18 31.96
N ASN A 386 -25.95 -0.80 31.32
CA ASN A 386 -27.21 -0.63 30.65
C ASN A 386 -28.10 -1.78 31.04
N ALA A 387 -28.75 -1.55 32.21
CA ALA A 387 -29.95 -2.23 32.55
C ALA A 387 -31.10 -1.70 31.67
N ASN A 388 -31.65 -2.55 30.82
CA ASN A 388 -33.08 -2.55 30.59
C ASN A 388 -33.57 -3.93 30.26
N SER A 389 -34.32 -4.39 31.23
CA SER A 389 -35.53 -5.20 31.22
C SER A 389 -35.54 -6.49 30.43
N ASP A 390 -35.75 -7.45 31.22
CA ASP A 390 -36.65 -8.61 31.21
C ASP A 390 -36.00 -9.97 31.07
N SER A 391 -36.41 -10.71 32.09
CA SER A 391 -36.45 -12.15 32.31
C SER A 391 -35.25 -12.80 33.00
N ASP A 392 -35.36 -12.83 34.28
CA ASP A 392 -35.51 -14.01 35.16
C ASP A 392 -34.41 -15.10 35.08
N SER A 393 -33.93 -15.40 36.26
CA SER A 393 -33.22 -16.59 36.73
C SER A 393 -31.70 -16.61 36.64
N GLY A 394 -31.03 -16.38 37.78
CA GLY A 394 -29.87 -17.17 38.16
C GLY A 394 -28.53 -16.50 38.18
N SER A 395 -28.31 -15.50 39.01
CA SER A 395 -26.93 -15.24 39.51
C SER A 395 -26.84 -14.41 40.80
N GLY A 396 -27.70 -14.72 41.73
CA GLY A 396 -27.59 -14.18 43.10
C GLY A 396 -26.41 -14.72 43.92
N TYR A 397 -25.78 -15.84 43.50
CA TYR A 397 -24.84 -16.61 44.30
C TYR A 397 -23.48 -15.93 44.53
N MET A 398 -22.99 -15.20 43.56
CA MET A 398 -21.67 -14.53 43.68
C MET A 398 -21.76 -13.19 44.42
N GLY A 399 -22.87 -12.47 44.31
CA GLY A 399 -23.08 -11.20 44.99
C GLY A 399 -23.26 -11.34 46.50
N ASP A 400 -23.91 -12.42 46.92
CA ASP A 400 -24.16 -12.69 48.36
C ASP A 400 -22.91 -13.17 49.09
N LYS A 401 -22.04 -13.93 48.42
CA LYS A 401 -20.76 -14.38 48.97
C LYS A 401 -19.76 -13.25 49.21
N LEU A 402 -19.81 -12.19 48.41
CA LEU A 402 -18.95 -11.01 48.58
C LEU A 402 -19.45 -10.06 49.66
N LYS A 403 -20.72 -10.15 50.09
CA LYS A 403 -21.32 -9.37 51.17
C LYS A 403 -21.29 -10.06 52.54
N GLY A 404 -20.74 -11.26 52.64
CA GLY A 404 -20.54 -11.95 53.91
C GLY A 404 -21.84 -12.51 54.56
N ASN A 405 -22.91 -12.66 53.79
CA ASN A 405 -24.12 -13.35 54.28
C ASN A 405 -24.06 -14.80 53.77
N SER A 406 -23.83 -15.66 54.72
CA SER A 406 -23.93 -17.13 54.58
C SER A 406 -25.36 -17.59 54.51
#